data_48087f436719e30eb089b8e825ca9e3e
#
_entry.id   48087f436719e30eb089b8e825ca9e3e
#
_cell.length_a   1.000
_cell.length_b   1.000
_cell.length_c   1.000
_cell.angle_alpha   90.00
_cell.angle_beta   90.00
_cell.angle_gamma   90.00
#
_symmetry.space_group_name_H-M   'P 1'
#
loop_
_entity.id
_entity.type
_entity.pdbx_description
1 polymer ?
#
loop_
_entity_poly.entity_id
_entity_poly.type
_entity_poly.pdbx_seq_one_letter_code
_entity_poly.pdbx_strand_id
1 'polypeptide(L)'
;MKWGVYILRCGDGTLYTGITDNLPRRLEAHRAGRGAKYTRGRGPLALVYWEKQTDRAAASRREWAIKQLTRTEKEALAASWDGDTPATE
;
A
#
# COMPACT_ATOMS: atom_id res chain seq x y z
N MET A 1 -0.09 -13.47 -11.54
CA MET A 1 -0.24 -12.69 -10.31
C MET A 1 0.69 -11.50 -10.35
N LYS A 2 0.26 -10.39 -9.79
CA LYS A 2 0.98 -9.13 -9.93
C LYS A 2 1.36 -8.60 -8.55
N TRP A 3 2.52 -9.01 -8.10
CA TRP A 3 3.06 -8.53 -6.84
C TRP A 3 3.38 -7.05 -6.91
N GLY A 4 3.17 -6.36 -5.83
CA GLY A 4 3.53 -4.96 -5.70
C GLY A 4 3.46 -4.46 -4.28
N VAL A 5 3.89 -3.22 -4.12
CA VAL A 5 3.87 -2.50 -2.83
C VAL A 5 2.82 -1.41 -2.91
N TYR A 6 2.05 -1.25 -1.85
CA TYR A 6 1.04 -0.20 -1.77
C TYR A 6 1.21 0.61 -0.50
N ILE A 7 0.74 1.85 -0.54
CA ILE A 7 0.66 2.70 0.65
C ILE A 7 -0.79 3.15 0.80
N LEU A 8 -1.32 2.99 2.01
CA LEU A 8 -2.64 3.49 2.38
C LEU A 8 -2.49 4.69 3.31
N ARG A 9 -3.28 5.72 3.06
CA ARG A 9 -3.46 6.81 4.03
C ARG A 9 -4.65 6.47 4.89
N CYS A 10 -4.46 6.41 6.19
CA CYS A 10 -5.53 6.12 7.15
C CYS A 10 -6.29 7.38 7.52
N GLY A 11 -7.47 7.23 8.13
CA GLY A 11 -8.31 8.36 8.52
C GLY A 11 -7.66 9.30 9.52
N ASP A 12 -6.70 8.80 10.31
CA ASP A 12 -5.93 9.63 11.25
C ASP A 12 -4.71 10.29 10.60
N GLY A 13 -4.55 10.15 9.27
CA GLY A 13 -3.45 10.73 8.52
C GLY A 13 -2.17 9.90 8.48
N THR A 14 -2.12 8.77 9.18
CA THR A 14 -0.94 7.90 9.14
C THR A 14 -0.85 7.13 7.82
N LEU A 15 0.36 6.68 7.48
CA LEU A 15 0.61 5.91 6.26
C LEU A 15 0.95 4.48 6.61
N TYR A 16 0.33 3.53 5.92
CA TYR A 16 0.60 2.11 6.06
C TYR A 16 1.14 1.55 4.75
N THR A 17 2.27 0.83 4.80
CA THR A 17 2.90 0.20 3.63
C THR A 17 2.74 -1.31 3.72
N GLY A 18 2.32 -1.94 2.62
CA GLY A 18 2.17 -3.39 2.55
C GLY A 18 2.48 -3.92 1.17
N ILE A 19 2.44 -5.25 1.04
CA ILE A 19 2.61 -5.94 -0.24
C ILE A 19 1.41 -6.83 -0.52
N THR A 20 1.12 -7.03 -1.80
CA THR A 20 0.06 -7.95 -2.21
C THR A 20 0.27 -8.40 -3.65
N ASP A 21 -0.28 -9.54 -4.01
CA ASP A 21 -0.39 -10.00 -5.39
C ASP A 21 -1.79 -9.75 -5.97
N ASN A 22 -2.69 -9.17 -5.16
CA ASN A 22 -4.05 -8.85 -5.58
C ASN A 22 -4.51 -7.58 -4.86
N LEU A 23 -4.23 -6.43 -5.47
CA LEU A 23 -4.50 -5.15 -4.84
C LEU A 23 -5.99 -4.92 -4.55
N PRO A 24 -6.93 -5.14 -5.49
CA PRO A 24 -8.35 -4.90 -5.20
C PRO A 24 -8.85 -5.72 -4.00
N ARG A 25 -8.48 -7.00 -3.95
CA ARG A 25 -8.88 -7.88 -2.85
C ARG A 25 -8.28 -7.45 -1.52
N ARG A 26 -7.01 -7.01 -1.53
CA ARG A 26 -6.34 -6.57 -0.31
C ARG A 26 -6.95 -5.28 0.22
N LEU A 27 -7.28 -4.34 -0.68
CA LEU A 27 -7.96 -3.10 -0.29
C LEU A 27 -9.32 -3.38 0.33
N GLU A 28 -10.08 -4.31 -0.26
CA GLU A 28 -11.36 -4.72 0.30
C GLU A 28 -11.20 -5.29 1.70
N ALA A 29 -10.20 -6.16 1.89
CA ALA A 29 -9.93 -6.74 3.21
C ALA A 29 -9.58 -5.67 4.24
N HIS A 30 -8.76 -4.69 3.88
CA HIS A 30 -8.43 -3.59 4.77
C HIS A 30 -9.67 -2.77 5.14
N ARG A 31 -10.49 -2.43 4.16
CA ARG A 31 -11.70 -1.64 4.38
C ARG A 31 -12.73 -2.37 5.22
N ALA A 32 -12.77 -3.69 5.13
CA ALA A 32 -13.66 -4.53 5.93
C ALA A 32 -13.10 -4.85 7.32
N GLY A 33 -11.93 -4.34 7.68
CA GLY A 33 -11.31 -4.59 8.98
C GLY A 33 -10.64 -5.95 9.10
N ARG A 34 -10.43 -6.64 7.98
CA ARG A 34 -9.76 -7.96 7.93
C ARG A 34 -8.32 -7.88 7.46
N GLY A 35 -7.83 -6.68 7.18
CA GLY A 35 -6.45 -6.48 6.74
C GLY A 35 -5.47 -6.47 7.91
N ALA A 36 -4.42 -5.67 7.80
CA ALA A 36 -3.42 -5.57 8.85
C ALA A 36 -4.03 -4.99 10.14
N LYS A 37 -3.53 -5.46 11.27
CA LYS A 37 -3.96 -4.96 12.57
C LYS A 37 -3.80 -3.44 12.67
N TYR A 38 -2.74 -2.89 12.07
CA TYR A 38 -2.46 -1.46 12.07
C TYR A 38 -3.60 -0.64 11.46
N THR A 39 -4.24 -1.14 10.40
CA THR A 39 -5.28 -0.39 9.69
C THR A 39 -6.67 -0.52 10.29
N ARG A 40 -6.86 -1.45 11.23
CA ARG A 40 -8.17 -1.62 11.88
C ARG A 40 -8.51 -0.40 12.72
N GLY A 41 -9.73 0.11 12.55
CA GLY A 41 -10.19 1.29 13.30
C GLY A 41 -9.55 2.60 12.88
N ARG A 42 -8.73 2.60 11.81
CA ARG A 42 -8.09 3.82 11.28
C ARG A 42 -8.71 4.29 9.98
N GLY A 43 -9.91 3.80 9.66
CA GLY A 43 -10.62 4.23 8.46
C GLY A 43 -11.08 5.68 8.53
N PRO A 44 -11.44 6.27 7.38
CA PRO A 44 -11.42 5.64 6.06
C PRO A 44 -9.99 5.42 5.56
N LEU A 45 -9.82 4.44 4.67
CA LEU A 45 -8.53 4.09 4.09
C LEU A 45 -8.50 4.49 2.62
N ALA A 46 -7.47 5.23 2.22
CA ALA A 46 -7.30 5.67 0.84
C ALA A 46 -5.99 5.12 0.28
N LEU A 47 -6.06 4.54 -0.91
CA LEU A 47 -4.86 4.13 -1.63
C LEU A 47 -4.17 5.38 -2.17
N VAL A 48 -2.92 5.59 -1.78
CA VAL A 48 -2.14 6.77 -2.21
C VAL A 48 -0.90 6.41 -3.01
N TYR A 49 -0.57 5.12 -3.11
CA TYR A 49 0.59 4.67 -3.89
C TYR A 49 0.48 3.19 -4.24
N TRP A 50 0.91 2.84 -5.45
CA TRP A 50 1.08 1.46 -5.90
C TRP A 50 2.31 1.37 -6.79
N GLU A 51 3.12 0.34 -6.57
CA GLU A 51 4.32 0.08 -7.36
C GLU A 51 4.39 -1.41 -7.67
N LYS A 52 4.43 -1.74 -8.95
CA LYS A 52 4.53 -3.13 -9.39
C LYS A 52 5.93 -3.67 -9.15
N GLN A 53 6.01 -4.93 -8.73
CA GLN A 53 7.26 -5.65 -8.54
C GLN A 53 7.23 -6.97 -9.31
N THR A 54 8.41 -7.56 -9.55
CA THR A 54 8.53 -8.77 -10.35
C THR A 54 8.01 -10.02 -9.62
N ASP A 55 8.18 -10.06 -8.30
CA ASP A 55 7.76 -11.19 -7.49
C ASP A 55 7.61 -10.77 -6.03
N ARG A 56 7.26 -11.71 -5.17
CA ARG A 56 7.05 -11.45 -3.75
C ARG A 56 8.34 -11.00 -3.05
N ALA A 57 9.47 -11.61 -3.38
CA ALA A 57 10.74 -11.25 -2.76
C ALA A 57 11.13 -9.81 -3.07
N ALA A 58 10.96 -9.38 -4.34
CA ALA A 58 11.22 -8.01 -4.74
C ALA A 58 10.27 -7.04 -4.04
N ALA A 59 8.98 -7.39 -3.96
CA ALA A 59 7.99 -6.58 -3.25
C ALA A 59 8.35 -6.43 -1.77
N SER A 60 8.77 -7.51 -1.13
CA SER A 60 9.15 -7.52 0.28
C SER A 60 10.37 -6.62 0.55
N ARG A 61 11.40 -6.69 -0.32
CA ARG A 61 12.56 -5.81 -0.21
C ARG A 61 12.19 -4.35 -0.38
N ARG A 62 11.29 -4.06 -1.32
CA ARG A 62 10.84 -2.69 -1.57
C ARG A 62 10.00 -2.16 -0.41
N GLU A 63 9.13 -3.00 0.15
CA GLU A 63 8.36 -2.65 1.34
C GLU A 63 9.28 -2.23 2.48
N TRP A 64 10.33 -3.02 2.73
CA TRP A 64 11.30 -2.71 3.77
C TRP A 64 11.97 -1.35 3.51
N ALA A 65 12.41 -1.11 2.27
CA ALA A 65 13.05 0.14 1.90
C ALA A 65 12.12 1.35 2.11
N ILE A 66 10.85 1.22 1.71
CA ILE A 66 9.87 2.29 1.89
C ILE A 66 9.60 2.55 3.38
N LYS A 67 9.56 1.50 4.19
CA LYS A 67 9.34 1.64 5.63
C LYS A 67 10.48 2.38 6.34
N GLN A 68 11.68 2.44 5.73
CA GLN A 68 12.81 3.20 6.25
C GLN A 68 12.76 4.70 5.91
N LEU A 69 11.91 5.09 4.98
CA LEU A 69 11.77 6.50 4.59
C LEU A 69 11.14 7.32 5.72
N THR A 70 11.51 8.60 5.79
CA THR A 70 10.82 9.54 6.67
C THR A 70 9.39 9.77 6.17
N ARG A 71 8.55 10.35 7.01
CA ARG A 71 7.20 10.71 6.63
C ARG A 71 7.18 11.62 5.39
N THR A 72 8.05 12.62 5.38
CA THR A 72 8.16 13.56 4.25
C THR A 72 8.53 12.82 2.96
N GLU A 73 9.47 11.88 3.04
CA GLU A 73 9.88 11.08 1.88
C GLU A 73 8.76 10.18 1.38
N LYS A 74 7.99 9.56 2.30
CA LYS A 74 6.83 8.74 1.93
C LYS A 74 5.76 9.59 1.26
N GLU A 75 5.51 10.79 1.75
CA GLU A 75 4.54 11.69 1.15
C GLU A 75 4.97 12.13 -0.24
N ALA A 76 6.26 12.39 -0.43
CA ALA A 76 6.80 12.72 -1.75
C ALA A 76 6.65 11.56 -2.72
N LEU A 77 6.91 10.33 -2.27
CA LEU A 77 6.71 9.12 -3.07
C LEU A 77 5.26 8.97 -3.49
N ALA A 78 4.34 9.13 -2.56
CA ALA A 78 2.89 9.07 -2.83
C ALA A 78 2.47 10.15 -3.83
N ALA A 79 3.02 11.36 -3.68
CA ALA A 79 2.72 12.47 -4.60
C ALA A 79 3.22 12.22 -6.02
N SER A 80 4.23 11.36 -6.19
CA SER A 80 4.76 11.02 -7.51
C SER A 80 3.92 9.97 -8.25
N TRP A 81 2.97 9.34 -7.56
CA TRP A 81 2.15 8.28 -8.15
C TRP A 81 1.12 8.87 -9.11
N ASP A 82 1.01 8.27 -10.29
CA ASP A 82 0.10 8.73 -11.36
C ASP A 82 -1.31 8.15 -11.24
N GLY A 83 -1.58 7.36 -10.22
CA GLY A 83 -2.88 6.72 -10.03
C GLY A 83 -3.03 5.39 -10.76
N ASP A 84 -1.97 4.90 -11.40
CA ASP A 84 -2.02 3.64 -12.14
C ASP A 84 -2.11 2.45 -11.18
N THR A 85 -3.14 1.62 -11.37
CA THR A 85 -3.36 0.41 -10.57
C THR A 85 -3.48 -0.79 -11.51
N PRO A 86 -3.23 -2.02 -10.99
CA PRO A 86 -3.41 -3.21 -11.82
C PRO A 86 -4.87 -3.39 -12.21
N ALA A 87 -5.08 -3.90 -13.41
CA ALA A 87 -6.43 -4.26 -13.85
C ALA A 87 -7.01 -5.31 -12.91
N THR A 88 -8.33 -5.24 -12.71
CA THR A 88 -9.07 -6.25 -11.95
C THR A 88 -9.04 -7.55 -12.74
N GLU A 89 -8.66 -8.62 -12.09
CA GLU A 89 -8.61 -9.95 -12.69
C GLU A 89 -9.81 -10.79 -12.26
#